data_c4d72db3bf86bce7b639829ed09f2dad
#
_entry.id   c4d72db3bf86bce7b639829ed09f2dad
#
_cell.length_a   1.000
_cell.length_b   1.000
_cell.length_c   1.000
_cell.angle_alpha   90.00
_cell.angle_beta   90.00
_cell.angle_gamma   90.00
#
_symmetry.space_group_name_H-M   'P 1'
#
loop_
_entity.id
_entity.type
_entity.pdbx_description
1 polymer ?
#
loop_
_entity_poly.entity_id
_entity_poly.type
_entity_poly.pdbx_seq_one_letter_code
_entity_poly.pdbx_strand_id
1 'polypeptide(L)'
;MINLLLLATALLLATLVIGLVLYLLFPRKYQSGDSVANSYDDWTNDGILEFYWGEHIHLGHYGSPPRRKDFLQSKHDFVHEMVRWGQLEHLPAGTTVLDVGCGIGGSSRILAREYGFDVTGITISPQQVRRAQELTPPEVNAKFQVDDALALSFPDASFDVVWSIEAGPHMPDKAQFAKELLRVLKPGGILVVADWNQRDDRQIPLNVWERPVMRQLLDQWSHPAFASIEGFAEELAATGLVEGEVITTDWTQETLPAWLDSIWQGVVRPEGIIRFGLVGLIKSLREVPTFLLMRLAFGAGLCRFGMFRAVRADVRVTETVGAGSIDRTPVNS
;
A
#
# COMPACT_ATOMS: atom_id res chain seq x y z
N MET A 1 -44.19 16.37 -2.37
CA MET A 1 -43.03 15.88 -3.15
C MET A 1 -41.94 16.93 -3.33
N ILE A 2 -42.21 18.10 -3.90
CA ILE A 2 -41.23 19.18 -4.16
C ILE A 2 -40.50 19.61 -2.88
N ASN A 3 -41.21 19.82 -1.76
CA ASN A 3 -40.60 20.22 -0.49
C ASN A 3 -39.66 19.14 0.12
N LEU A 4 -39.95 17.87 -0.09
CA LEU A 4 -39.10 16.77 0.38
C LEU A 4 -37.80 16.69 -0.43
N LEU A 5 -37.91 16.89 -1.75
CA LEU A 5 -36.75 16.93 -2.65
C LEU A 5 -35.84 18.13 -2.35
N LEU A 6 -36.43 19.31 -2.13
CA LEU A 6 -35.68 20.50 -1.73
C LEU A 6 -34.97 20.33 -0.38
N LEU A 7 -35.65 19.72 0.59
CA LEU A 7 -35.03 19.42 1.90
C LEU A 7 -33.87 18.43 1.78
N ALA A 8 -34.05 17.36 1.01
CA ALA A 8 -33.01 16.38 0.77
C ALA A 8 -31.79 17.01 0.06
N THR A 9 -32.01 17.87 -0.93
CA THR A 9 -30.95 18.59 -1.65
C THR A 9 -30.22 19.56 -0.69
N ALA A 10 -30.94 20.28 0.16
CA ALA A 10 -30.34 21.20 1.14
C ALA A 10 -29.52 20.44 2.18
N LEU A 11 -29.98 19.30 2.66
CA LEU A 11 -29.22 18.42 3.59
C LEU A 11 -27.96 17.89 2.93
N LEU A 12 -28.03 17.42 1.69
CA LEU A 12 -26.87 16.96 0.94
C LEU A 12 -25.84 18.08 0.76
N LEU A 13 -26.25 19.27 0.35
CA LEU A 13 -25.38 20.42 0.22
C LEU A 13 -24.73 20.83 1.55
N ALA A 14 -25.50 20.86 2.62
CA ALA A 14 -24.98 21.17 3.96
C ALA A 14 -23.94 20.12 4.40
N THR A 15 -24.19 18.84 4.16
CA THR A 15 -23.28 17.73 4.44
C THR A 15 -21.96 17.89 3.66
N LEU A 16 -22.03 18.20 2.39
CA LEU A 16 -20.84 18.43 1.55
C LEU A 16 -20.04 19.66 1.99
N VAL A 17 -20.74 20.76 2.36
CA VAL A 17 -20.09 21.96 2.87
C VAL A 17 -19.40 21.71 4.21
N ILE A 18 -20.05 21.02 5.14
CA ILE A 18 -19.44 20.63 6.42
C ILE A 18 -18.22 19.74 6.19
N GLY A 19 -18.32 18.72 5.34
CA GLY A 19 -17.20 17.86 4.98
C GLY A 19 -16.03 18.65 4.40
N LEU A 20 -16.30 19.57 3.48
CA LEU A 20 -15.27 20.44 2.89
C LEU A 20 -14.62 21.36 3.91
N VAL A 21 -15.40 21.97 4.81
CA VAL A 21 -14.87 22.82 5.89
C VAL A 21 -13.98 22.03 6.81
N LEU A 22 -14.40 20.83 7.24
CA LEU A 22 -13.59 19.96 8.08
C LEU A 22 -12.31 19.52 7.36
N TYR A 23 -12.42 19.18 6.09
CA TYR A 23 -11.29 18.84 5.23
C TYR A 23 -10.23 19.97 5.20
N LEU A 24 -10.67 21.22 5.00
CA LEU A 24 -9.77 22.38 4.88
C LEU A 24 -9.17 22.79 6.23
N LEU A 25 -9.92 22.65 7.33
CA LEU A 25 -9.48 23.09 8.66
C LEU A 25 -8.57 22.11 9.38
N PHE A 26 -8.65 20.81 9.04
CA PHE A 26 -7.91 19.76 9.77
C PHE A 26 -7.06 18.88 8.82
N PRO A 27 -6.06 19.44 8.11
CA PRO A 27 -5.15 18.64 7.30
C PRO A 27 -4.27 17.77 8.22
N ARG A 28 -3.99 16.54 7.80
CA ARG A 28 -3.08 15.60 8.46
C ARG A 28 -1.74 15.62 7.73
N LYS A 29 -0.95 16.65 7.93
CA LYS A 29 0.35 16.77 7.25
C LYS A 29 1.32 15.70 7.72
N TYR A 30 2.06 15.12 6.78
CA TYR A 30 3.19 14.26 7.09
C TYR A 30 4.23 15.02 7.92
N GLN A 31 4.68 14.43 9.02
CA GLN A 31 5.75 14.97 9.87
C GLN A 31 6.88 13.94 10.05
N SER A 32 6.53 12.69 10.28
CA SER A 32 7.44 11.56 10.50
C SER A 32 6.70 10.24 10.35
N GLY A 33 7.40 9.13 10.45
CA GLY A 33 6.78 7.80 10.57
C GLY A 33 5.77 7.72 11.70
N ASP A 34 6.04 8.39 12.85
CA ASP A 34 5.12 8.43 13.98
C ASP A 34 3.78 9.09 13.63
N SER A 35 3.76 10.10 12.75
CA SER A 35 2.49 10.72 12.32
C SER A 35 1.63 9.75 11.51
N VAL A 36 2.26 8.86 10.75
CA VAL A 36 1.60 7.78 10.01
C VAL A 36 1.08 6.72 10.99
N ALA A 37 1.94 6.23 11.90
CA ALA A 37 1.57 5.24 12.92
C ALA A 37 0.37 5.72 13.74
N ASN A 38 0.40 6.96 14.26
CA ASN A 38 -0.68 7.55 15.05
C ASN A 38 -2.00 7.64 14.26
N SER A 39 -1.94 7.98 12.97
CA SER A 39 -3.14 8.03 12.12
C SER A 39 -3.78 6.65 11.96
N TYR A 40 -2.97 5.61 11.73
CA TYR A 40 -3.43 4.23 11.64
C TYR A 40 -3.91 3.66 12.98
N ASP A 41 -3.26 4.03 14.08
CA ASP A 41 -3.71 3.67 15.42
C ASP A 41 -5.11 4.25 15.71
N ASP A 42 -5.33 5.52 15.38
CA ASP A 42 -6.64 6.18 15.57
C ASP A 42 -7.73 5.50 14.72
N TRP A 43 -7.45 5.20 13.43
CA TRP A 43 -8.40 4.53 12.55
C TRP A 43 -8.69 3.08 12.96
N THR A 44 -7.69 2.38 13.51
CA THR A 44 -7.88 1.02 14.01
C THR A 44 -8.66 1.00 15.30
N ASN A 45 -8.35 1.92 16.23
CA ASN A 45 -9.01 1.99 17.54
C ASN A 45 -10.50 2.36 17.46
N ASP A 46 -10.88 3.26 16.55
CA ASP A 46 -12.29 3.64 16.41
C ASP A 46 -13.12 2.61 15.63
N GLY A 47 -12.46 1.72 14.88
CA GLY A 47 -13.09 0.64 14.13
C GLY A 47 -13.97 1.10 12.94
N ILE A 48 -13.96 2.41 12.62
CA ILE A 48 -14.76 2.97 11.52
C ILE A 48 -14.28 2.42 10.18
N LEU A 49 -12.97 2.41 9.98
CA LEU A 49 -12.39 1.95 8.73
C LEU A 49 -12.66 0.45 8.54
N GLU A 50 -12.41 -0.39 9.56
CA GLU A 50 -12.72 -1.82 9.51
C GLU A 50 -14.21 -2.08 9.24
N PHE A 51 -15.11 -1.30 9.85
CA PHE A 51 -16.53 -1.44 9.62
C PHE A 51 -16.93 -1.21 8.17
N TYR A 52 -16.44 -0.14 7.52
CA TYR A 52 -16.82 0.19 6.15
C TYR A 52 -15.97 -0.54 5.10
N TRP A 53 -14.69 -0.80 5.38
CA TRP A 53 -13.72 -1.34 4.43
C TRP A 53 -13.42 -2.82 4.62
N GLY A 54 -13.88 -3.42 5.73
CA GLY A 54 -13.53 -4.81 6.09
C GLY A 54 -12.08 -4.93 6.54
N GLU A 55 -11.54 -6.12 6.41
CA GLU A 55 -10.19 -6.47 6.88
C GLU A 55 -9.05 -6.04 5.94
N HIS A 56 -9.39 -5.45 4.80
CA HIS A 56 -8.46 -5.04 3.76
C HIS A 56 -8.46 -3.51 3.60
N ILE A 57 -7.42 -2.87 4.10
CA ILE A 57 -7.27 -1.41 4.03
C ILE A 57 -6.49 -1.05 2.75
N HIS A 58 -6.98 -1.50 1.60
CA HIS A 58 -6.46 -1.20 0.26
C HIS A 58 -7.59 -1.16 -0.76
N LEU A 59 -7.32 -0.66 -1.96
CA LEU A 59 -8.30 -0.64 -3.04
C LEU A 59 -8.64 -2.06 -3.52
N GLY A 60 -9.75 -2.20 -4.20
CA GLY A 60 -10.19 -3.45 -4.81
C GLY A 60 -9.85 -3.55 -6.29
N HIS A 61 -9.82 -4.77 -6.83
CA HIS A 61 -9.69 -5.05 -8.26
C HIS A 61 -11.04 -5.35 -8.90
N TYR A 62 -11.44 -4.55 -9.88
CA TYR A 62 -12.77 -4.61 -10.50
C TYR A 62 -12.80 -5.35 -11.84
N GLY A 63 -11.68 -5.94 -12.24
CA GLY A 63 -11.50 -6.63 -13.52
C GLY A 63 -10.93 -5.72 -14.61
N SER A 64 -10.49 -6.33 -15.71
CA SER A 64 -10.00 -5.62 -16.91
C SER A 64 -10.80 -6.10 -18.14
N PRO A 65 -11.77 -5.31 -18.65
CA PRO A 65 -12.22 -4.00 -18.18
C PRO A 65 -13.00 -4.06 -16.86
N PRO A 66 -13.04 -2.94 -16.08
CA PRO A 66 -13.73 -2.90 -14.79
C PRO A 66 -15.22 -3.22 -14.91
N ARG A 67 -15.75 -4.03 -13.95
CA ARG A 67 -17.16 -4.37 -13.85
C ARG A 67 -17.67 -4.10 -12.44
N ARG A 68 -18.95 -3.77 -12.33
CA ARG A 68 -19.58 -3.61 -11.02
C ARG A 68 -19.52 -4.93 -10.23
N LYS A 69 -19.03 -4.85 -8.99
CA LYS A 69 -19.00 -5.97 -8.04
C LYS A 69 -19.15 -5.45 -6.61
N ASP A 70 -19.28 -6.37 -5.67
CA ASP A 70 -19.27 -6.03 -4.25
C ASP A 70 -17.91 -5.42 -3.86
N PHE A 71 -17.95 -4.40 -3.01
CA PHE A 71 -16.77 -3.66 -2.60
C PHE A 71 -15.77 -4.51 -1.80
N LEU A 72 -16.26 -5.32 -0.86
CA LEU A 72 -15.39 -6.18 -0.06
C LEU A 72 -14.84 -7.33 -0.91
N GLN A 73 -15.68 -7.92 -1.78
CA GLN A 73 -15.23 -8.94 -2.71
C GLN A 73 -14.15 -8.41 -3.67
N SER A 74 -14.25 -7.16 -4.12
CA SER A 74 -13.22 -6.57 -5.00
C SER A 74 -11.82 -6.55 -4.37
N LYS A 75 -11.75 -6.47 -3.05
CA LYS A 75 -10.48 -6.49 -2.30
C LYS A 75 -9.91 -7.90 -2.16
N HIS A 76 -10.76 -8.90 -1.94
CA HIS A 76 -10.36 -10.30 -2.05
C HIS A 76 -9.83 -10.61 -3.44
N ASP A 77 -10.57 -10.21 -4.47
CA ASP A 77 -10.16 -10.39 -5.86
C ASP A 77 -8.82 -9.70 -6.16
N PHE A 78 -8.56 -8.54 -5.53
CA PHE A 78 -7.27 -7.84 -5.67
C PHE A 78 -6.11 -8.71 -5.20
N VAL A 79 -6.22 -9.36 -4.03
CA VAL A 79 -5.16 -10.24 -3.51
C VAL A 79 -4.92 -11.41 -4.48
N HIS A 80 -5.98 -12.05 -4.98
CA HIS A 80 -5.86 -13.16 -5.92
C HIS A 80 -5.26 -12.74 -7.27
N GLU A 81 -5.68 -11.58 -7.81
CA GLU A 81 -5.11 -11.05 -9.06
C GLU A 81 -3.62 -10.68 -8.88
N MET A 82 -3.26 -10.14 -7.72
CA MET A 82 -1.87 -9.81 -7.40
C MET A 82 -1.01 -11.09 -7.24
N VAL A 83 -1.53 -12.15 -6.61
CA VAL A 83 -0.87 -13.47 -6.55
C VAL A 83 -0.64 -14.02 -7.96
N ARG A 84 -1.67 -13.96 -8.83
CA ARG A 84 -1.59 -14.44 -10.22
C ARG A 84 -0.58 -13.62 -11.03
N TRP A 85 -0.69 -12.29 -10.97
CA TRP A 85 0.23 -11.41 -11.68
C TRP A 85 1.68 -11.56 -11.19
N GLY A 86 1.87 -11.75 -9.87
CA GLY A 86 3.14 -12.05 -9.23
C GLY A 86 3.70 -13.43 -9.56
N GLN A 87 2.91 -14.32 -10.19
CA GLN A 87 3.26 -15.72 -10.48
C GLN A 87 3.54 -16.55 -9.21
N LEU A 88 2.81 -16.27 -8.13
CA LEU A 88 2.99 -16.93 -6.83
C LEU A 88 2.14 -18.20 -6.69
N GLU A 89 1.18 -18.45 -7.58
CA GLU A 89 0.23 -19.58 -7.50
C GLU A 89 0.90 -20.95 -7.49
N HIS A 90 2.10 -21.04 -8.06
CA HIS A 90 2.84 -22.30 -8.20
C HIS A 90 3.88 -22.54 -7.10
N LEU A 91 4.00 -21.60 -6.16
CA LEU A 91 4.92 -21.76 -5.04
C LEU A 91 4.38 -22.82 -4.07
N PRO A 92 5.27 -23.63 -3.46
CA PRO A 92 4.86 -24.70 -2.56
C PRO A 92 4.25 -24.16 -1.25
N ALA A 93 3.39 -24.95 -0.63
CA ALA A 93 2.96 -24.67 0.73
C ALA A 93 4.17 -24.58 1.68
N GLY A 94 4.11 -23.68 2.66
CA GLY A 94 5.23 -23.35 3.53
C GLY A 94 6.22 -22.33 2.93
N THR A 95 5.98 -21.80 1.73
CA THR A 95 6.72 -20.63 1.22
C THR A 95 6.68 -19.49 2.24
N THR A 96 7.85 -18.97 2.62
CA THR A 96 7.94 -17.88 3.61
C THR A 96 7.66 -16.53 2.94
N VAL A 97 6.66 -15.81 3.46
CA VAL A 97 6.22 -14.50 2.92
C VAL A 97 6.37 -13.42 3.99
N LEU A 98 6.99 -12.30 3.64
CA LEU A 98 6.92 -11.06 4.42
C LEU A 98 5.87 -10.14 3.81
N ASP A 99 4.79 -9.85 4.55
CA ASP A 99 3.75 -8.88 4.17
C ASP A 99 4.08 -7.52 4.82
N VAL A 100 4.64 -6.60 4.02
CA VAL A 100 5.11 -5.30 4.48
C VAL A 100 3.99 -4.26 4.41
N GLY A 101 3.62 -3.71 5.56
CA GLY A 101 2.46 -2.84 5.69
C GLY A 101 1.16 -3.64 5.73
N CYS A 102 1.15 -4.77 6.45
CA CYS A 102 0.06 -5.76 6.47
C CYS A 102 -1.29 -5.22 6.99
N GLY A 103 -1.34 -4.01 7.54
CA GLY A 103 -2.52 -3.48 8.19
C GLY A 103 -3.04 -4.41 9.30
N ILE A 104 -4.33 -4.72 9.29
CA ILE A 104 -4.94 -5.70 10.22
C ILE A 104 -4.90 -7.15 9.71
N GLY A 105 -4.04 -7.44 8.73
CA GLY A 105 -3.69 -8.80 8.31
C GLY A 105 -4.64 -9.47 7.32
N GLY A 106 -5.51 -8.73 6.65
CA GLY A 106 -6.48 -9.30 5.69
C GLY A 106 -5.80 -10.10 4.59
N SER A 107 -4.86 -9.49 3.87
CA SER A 107 -4.09 -10.14 2.79
C SER A 107 -3.22 -11.27 3.30
N SER A 108 -2.54 -11.08 4.45
CA SER A 108 -1.75 -12.12 5.10
C SER A 108 -2.56 -13.39 5.37
N ARG A 109 -3.80 -13.26 5.86
CA ARG A 109 -4.69 -14.41 6.12
C ARG A 109 -5.12 -15.12 4.85
N ILE A 110 -5.37 -14.41 3.73
CA ILE A 110 -5.67 -15.04 2.44
C ILE A 110 -4.44 -15.84 1.95
N LEU A 111 -3.26 -15.24 1.97
CA LEU A 111 -2.01 -15.90 1.56
C LEU A 111 -1.76 -17.18 2.37
N ALA A 112 -1.97 -17.14 3.69
CA ALA A 112 -1.78 -18.29 4.55
C ALA A 112 -2.84 -19.39 4.36
N ARG A 113 -4.13 -19.01 4.25
CA ARG A 113 -5.24 -19.99 4.18
C ARG A 113 -5.38 -20.64 2.83
N GLU A 114 -5.26 -19.85 1.76
CA GLU A 114 -5.67 -20.28 0.42
C GLU A 114 -4.48 -20.74 -0.42
N TYR A 115 -3.28 -20.22 -0.11
CA TYR A 115 -2.03 -20.63 -0.77
C TYR A 115 -1.11 -21.46 0.11
N GLY A 116 -1.43 -21.58 1.40
CA GLY A 116 -0.65 -22.41 2.36
C GLY A 116 0.71 -21.79 2.71
N PHE A 117 0.89 -20.49 2.56
CA PHE A 117 2.15 -19.81 2.84
C PHE A 117 2.36 -19.59 4.35
N ASP A 118 3.62 -19.48 4.76
CA ASP A 118 4.04 -19.10 6.11
C ASP A 118 4.26 -17.56 6.12
N VAL A 119 3.27 -16.82 6.63
CA VAL A 119 3.23 -15.37 6.48
C VAL A 119 3.67 -14.67 7.76
N THR A 120 4.62 -13.74 7.62
CA THR A 120 4.95 -12.75 8.65
C THR A 120 4.50 -11.38 8.17
N GLY A 121 3.49 -10.82 8.82
CA GLY A 121 3.00 -9.46 8.56
C GLY A 121 3.66 -8.45 9.46
N ILE A 122 4.08 -7.33 8.91
CA ILE A 122 4.63 -6.20 9.66
C ILE A 122 3.88 -4.90 9.40
N THR A 123 3.77 -4.09 10.43
CA THR A 123 3.26 -2.72 10.36
C THR A 123 3.91 -1.88 11.46
N ILE A 124 3.99 -0.56 11.24
CA ILE A 124 4.50 0.38 12.23
C ILE A 124 3.49 0.64 13.39
N SER A 125 2.21 0.25 13.22
CA SER A 125 1.14 0.46 14.18
C SER A 125 0.99 -0.71 15.17
N PRO A 126 1.25 -0.52 16.47
CA PRO A 126 1.00 -1.55 17.47
C PRO A 126 -0.48 -1.95 17.59
N GLN A 127 -1.39 -1.03 17.27
CA GLN A 127 -2.83 -1.29 17.30
C GLN A 127 -3.24 -2.25 16.18
N GLN A 128 -2.70 -2.04 14.96
CA GLN A 128 -2.92 -2.95 13.84
C GLN A 128 -2.39 -4.35 14.13
N VAL A 129 -1.20 -4.47 14.74
CA VAL A 129 -0.64 -5.77 15.13
C VAL A 129 -1.58 -6.50 16.09
N ARG A 130 -2.06 -5.83 17.15
CA ARG A 130 -3.01 -6.44 18.08
C ARG A 130 -4.29 -6.88 17.38
N ARG A 131 -4.84 -6.01 16.52
CA ARG A 131 -6.07 -6.31 15.80
C ARG A 131 -5.88 -7.46 14.80
N ALA A 132 -4.75 -7.51 14.09
CA ALA A 132 -4.41 -8.61 13.21
C ALA A 132 -4.33 -9.95 13.95
N GLN A 133 -3.71 -9.96 15.13
CA GLN A 133 -3.63 -11.15 15.99
C GLN A 133 -5.01 -11.62 16.48
N GLU A 134 -5.88 -10.67 16.91
CA GLU A 134 -7.26 -10.97 17.33
C GLU A 134 -8.10 -11.59 16.21
N LEU A 135 -7.93 -11.10 14.96
CA LEU A 135 -8.66 -11.56 13.79
C LEU A 135 -8.12 -12.87 13.19
N THR A 136 -6.97 -13.34 13.64
CA THR A 136 -6.30 -14.48 13.04
C THR A 136 -6.51 -15.75 13.90
N PRO A 137 -7.28 -16.75 13.38
CA PRO A 137 -7.46 -18.01 14.07
C PRO A 137 -6.14 -18.79 14.22
N PRO A 138 -5.99 -19.59 15.28
CA PRO A 138 -4.75 -20.30 15.59
C PRO A 138 -4.25 -21.27 14.50
N GLU A 139 -5.17 -21.77 13.67
CA GLU A 139 -4.86 -22.68 12.55
C GLU A 139 -4.32 -21.95 11.31
N VAL A 140 -4.37 -20.62 11.27
CA VAL A 140 -3.86 -19.82 10.16
C VAL A 140 -2.39 -19.47 10.41
N ASN A 141 -1.52 -19.92 9.54
CA ASN A 141 -0.07 -19.71 9.67
C ASN A 141 0.34 -18.28 9.28
N ALA A 142 -0.17 -17.29 10.02
CA ALA A 142 0.17 -15.87 9.88
C ALA A 142 0.53 -15.27 11.24
N LYS A 143 1.69 -14.63 11.31
CA LYS A 143 2.21 -13.96 12.52
C LYS A 143 2.36 -12.47 12.23
N PHE A 144 2.23 -11.64 13.27
CA PHE A 144 2.27 -10.18 13.12
C PHE A 144 3.18 -9.57 14.17
N GLN A 145 3.98 -8.59 13.75
CA GLN A 145 4.84 -7.82 14.64
C GLN A 145 4.94 -6.35 14.20
N VAL A 146 5.31 -5.49 15.15
CA VAL A 146 5.67 -4.11 14.84
C VAL A 146 7.06 -4.09 14.27
N ASP A 147 7.22 -3.48 13.09
CA ASP A 147 8.52 -3.29 12.46
C ASP A 147 8.49 -2.07 11.51
N ASP A 148 9.66 -1.50 11.24
CA ASP A 148 9.82 -0.38 10.32
C ASP A 148 10.30 -0.89 8.95
N ALA A 149 9.52 -0.64 7.91
CA ALA A 149 9.85 -1.04 6.54
C ALA A 149 11.13 -0.38 5.98
N LEU A 150 11.62 0.69 6.61
CA LEU A 150 12.88 1.35 6.27
C LEU A 150 14.08 0.80 7.02
N ALA A 151 13.87 -0.07 8.01
CA ALA A 151 14.92 -0.67 8.83
C ALA A 151 14.46 -2.03 9.38
N LEU A 152 14.19 -2.99 8.45
CA LEU A 152 13.64 -4.29 8.79
C LEU A 152 14.54 -5.08 9.76
N SER A 153 13.94 -5.59 10.83
CA SER A 153 14.65 -6.34 11.88
C SER A 153 15.10 -7.75 11.45
N PHE A 154 14.73 -8.19 10.25
CA PHE A 154 15.07 -9.50 9.71
C PHE A 154 16.48 -9.53 9.10
N PRO A 155 17.18 -10.69 9.21
CA PRO A 155 18.43 -10.91 8.49
C PRO A 155 18.25 -10.84 6.96
N ASP A 156 19.37 -10.65 6.25
CA ASP A 156 19.39 -10.77 4.80
C ASP A 156 18.92 -12.17 4.37
N ALA A 157 18.27 -12.27 3.23
CA ALA A 157 17.84 -13.54 2.62
C ALA A 157 16.95 -14.41 3.53
N SER A 158 15.97 -13.83 4.21
CA SER A 158 15.06 -14.49 5.15
C SER A 158 13.79 -15.05 4.50
N PHE A 159 13.29 -14.42 3.42
CA PHE A 159 11.98 -14.72 2.84
C PHE A 159 12.06 -15.15 1.37
N ASP A 160 11.16 -16.07 0.98
CA ASP A 160 11.00 -16.49 -0.40
C ASP A 160 10.22 -15.45 -1.22
N VAL A 161 9.28 -14.75 -0.56
CA VAL A 161 8.44 -13.70 -1.14
C VAL A 161 8.41 -12.48 -0.22
N VAL A 162 8.55 -11.29 -0.79
CA VAL A 162 8.18 -10.04 -0.15
C VAL A 162 6.97 -9.46 -0.87
N TRP A 163 5.94 -9.22 -0.11
CA TRP A 163 4.63 -8.74 -0.53
C TRP A 163 4.34 -7.40 0.12
N SER A 164 3.78 -6.44 -0.61
CA SER A 164 3.36 -5.16 -0.05
C SER A 164 2.20 -4.56 -0.84
N ILE A 165 1.15 -4.12 -0.15
CA ILE A 165 0.02 -3.42 -0.76
C ILE A 165 -0.16 -2.06 -0.09
N GLU A 166 -0.01 -0.98 -0.87
CA GLU A 166 -0.28 0.40 -0.49
C GLU A 166 0.51 0.89 0.74
N ALA A 167 1.70 0.29 1.00
CA ALA A 167 2.59 0.75 2.06
C ALA A 167 3.62 1.77 1.54
N GLY A 168 4.11 1.59 0.33
CA GLY A 168 5.13 2.45 -0.29
C GLY A 168 4.77 3.93 -0.34
N PRO A 169 3.50 4.34 -0.54
CA PRO A 169 3.11 5.76 -0.49
C PRO A 169 3.50 6.47 0.80
N HIS A 170 3.56 5.76 1.93
CA HIS A 170 3.92 6.30 3.24
C HIS A 170 5.43 6.37 3.49
N MET A 171 6.26 5.79 2.64
CA MET A 171 7.71 5.75 2.82
C MET A 171 8.35 7.08 2.35
N PRO A 172 9.03 7.83 3.22
CA PRO A 172 9.69 9.08 2.82
C PRO A 172 10.94 8.83 1.97
N ASP A 173 11.63 7.71 2.19
CA ASP A 173 12.82 7.28 1.46
C ASP A 173 12.50 6.03 0.64
N LYS A 174 12.21 6.22 -0.66
CA LYS A 174 11.86 5.14 -1.58
C LYS A 174 13.05 4.24 -1.90
N ALA A 175 14.27 4.81 -1.94
CA ALA A 175 15.49 4.07 -2.19
C ALA A 175 15.80 3.12 -1.02
N GLN A 176 15.70 3.61 0.22
CA GLN A 176 15.87 2.78 1.40
C GLN A 176 14.80 1.69 1.50
N PHE A 177 13.53 2.03 1.19
CA PHE A 177 12.45 1.06 1.13
C PHE A 177 12.75 -0.06 0.12
N ALA A 178 13.10 0.29 -1.13
CA ALA A 178 13.48 -0.67 -2.16
C ALA A 178 14.64 -1.58 -1.72
N LYS A 179 15.66 -0.99 -1.07
CA LYS A 179 16.81 -1.72 -0.56
C LYS A 179 16.42 -2.74 0.50
N GLU A 180 15.61 -2.37 1.49
CA GLU A 180 15.19 -3.27 2.56
C GLU A 180 14.31 -4.41 2.03
N LEU A 181 13.36 -4.11 1.14
CA LEU A 181 12.52 -5.14 0.52
C LEU A 181 13.36 -6.22 -0.19
N LEU A 182 14.37 -5.80 -0.95
CA LEU A 182 15.24 -6.74 -1.68
C LEU A 182 16.30 -7.38 -0.79
N ARG A 183 16.77 -6.71 0.27
CA ARG A 183 17.75 -7.27 1.21
C ARG A 183 17.23 -8.53 1.90
N VAL A 184 16.00 -8.49 2.37
CA VAL A 184 15.40 -9.61 3.12
C VAL A 184 14.90 -10.76 2.24
N LEU A 185 14.78 -10.56 0.93
CA LEU A 185 14.48 -11.65 -0.01
C LEU A 185 15.66 -12.62 -0.11
N LYS A 186 15.39 -13.92 -0.26
CA LYS A 186 16.38 -14.93 -0.63
C LYS A 186 16.80 -14.74 -2.09
N PRO A 187 18.01 -15.15 -2.49
CA PRO A 187 18.36 -15.27 -3.92
C PRO A 187 17.30 -16.09 -4.66
N GLY A 188 16.84 -15.59 -5.82
CA GLY A 188 15.70 -16.16 -6.56
C GLY A 188 14.32 -15.88 -5.97
N GLY A 189 14.24 -15.21 -4.81
CA GLY A 189 12.98 -14.80 -4.19
C GLY A 189 12.25 -13.72 -4.98
N ILE A 190 10.94 -13.63 -4.80
CA ILE A 190 10.05 -12.77 -5.59
C ILE A 190 9.55 -11.59 -4.76
N LEU A 191 9.75 -10.39 -5.27
CA LEU A 191 9.12 -9.16 -4.79
C LEU A 191 7.84 -8.89 -5.57
N VAL A 192 6.73 -8.61 -4.87
CA VAL A 192 5.48 -8.12 -5.47
C VAL A 192 4.97 -6.94 -4.65
N VAL A 193 4.86 -5.78 -5.28
CA VAL A 193 4.39 -4.53 -4.66
C VAL A 193 3.26 -3.92 -5.48
N ALA A 194 2.27 -3.38 -4.80
CA ALA A 194 1.16 -2.64 -5.38
C ALA A 194 1.01 -1.31 -4.63
N ASP A 195 1.17 -0.18 -5.32
CA ASP A 195 1.22 1.14 -4.69
C ASP A 195 0.51 2.24 -5.45
N TRP A 196 0.12 3.28 -4.73
CA TRP A 196 -0.26 4.56 -5.32
C TRP A 196 1.00 5.30 -5.77
N ASN A 197 0.95 5.80 -6.99
CA ASN A 197 2.03 6.53 -7.62
C ASN A 197 1.52 7.86 -8.15
N GLN A 198 2.41 8.83 -8.31
CA GLN A 198 2.09 10.00 -9.12
C GLN A 198 2.51 9.78 -10.57
N ARG A 199 1.96 10.56 -11.49
CA ARG A 199 2.48 10.67 -12.85
C ARG A 199 3.96 11.07 -12.81
N ASP A 200 4.79 10.49 -13.67
CA ASP A 200 6.19 10.90 -13.79
C ASP A 200 6.29 12.35 -14.28
N ASP A 201 6.64 13.26 -13.38
CA ASP A 201 6.75 14.69 -13.64
C ASP A 201 8.01 15.06 -14.42
N ARG A 202 8.97 14.15 -14.56
CA ARG A 202 10.13 14.27 -15.47
C ARG A 202 9.68 14.16 -16.94
N GLN A 203 8.64 13.35 -17.21
CA GLN A 203 8.06 13.18 -18.54
C GLN A 203 6.97 14.20 -18.84
N ILE A 204 6.04 14.37 -17.88
CA ILE A 204 4.92 15.32 -18.00
C ILE A 204 4.83 16.11 -16.69
N PRO A 205 5.50 17.29 -16.64
CA PRO A 205 5.53 18.11 -15.42
C PRO A 205 4.13 18.51 -14.92
N LEU A 206 4.00 18.56 -13.60
CA LEU A 206 2.77 19.08 -12.98
C LEU A 206 2.59 20.55 -13.33
N ASN A 207 1.42 20.88 -13.89
CA ASN A 207 1.07 22.25 -14.19
C ASN A 207 0.69 23.06 -12.93
N VAL A 208 0.44 24.36 -13.10
CA VAL A 208 0.15 25.28 -11.99
C VAL A 208 -1.11 24.91 -11.19
N TRP A 209 -2.06 24.22 -11.79
CA TRP A 209 -3.31 23.79 -11.15
C TRP A 209 -3.18 22.40 -10.49
N GLU A 210 -2.36 21.53 -11.05
CA GLU A 210 -2.13 20.18 -10.54
C GLU A 210 -1.28 20.16 -9.25
N ARG A 211 -0.30 21.08 -9.14
CA ARG A 211 0.56 21.16 -7.94
C ARG A 211 -0.23 21.37 -6.63
N PRO A 212 -1.20 22.31 -6.54
CA PRO A 212 -2.04 22.43 -5.35
C PRO A 212 -2.88 21.18 -5.07
N VAL A 213 -3.39 20.49 -6.10
CA VAL A 213 -4.16 19.26 -5.97
C VAL A 213 -3.28 18.16 -5.35
N MET A 214 -2.08 17.92 -5.90
CA MET A 214 -1.15 16.93 -5.33
C MET A 214 -0.78 17.26 -3.89
N ARG A 215 -0.51 18.53 -3.58
CA ARG A 215 -0.23 18.95 -2.20
C ARG A 215 -1.39 18.60 -1.25
N GLN A 216 -2.63 18.88 -1.67
CA GLN A 216 -3.81 18.55 -0.86
C GLN A 216 -3.94 17.04 -0.66
N LEU A 217 -3.71 16.22 -1.67
CA LEU A 217 -3.74 14.76 -1.55
C LEU A 217 -2.74 14.25 -0.52
N LEU A 218 -1.50 14.74 -0.57
CA LEU A 218 -0.46 14.37 0.39
C LEU A 218 -0.79 14.83 1.81
N ASP A 219 -1.25 16.08 1.97
CA ASP A 219 -1.52 16.69 3.28
C ASP A 219 -2.74 16.07 4.00
N GLN A 220 -3.66 15.41 3.28
CA GLN A 220 -4.88 14.88 3.91
C GLN A 220 -4.70 13.55 4.62
N TRP A 221 -3.74 12.73 4.19
CA TRP A 221 -3.49 11.41 4.78
C TRP A 221 -2.03 11.22 5.23
N SER A 222 -1.35 12.31 5.57
CA SER A 222 0.03 12.28 6.08
C SER A 222 1.02 11.57 5.16
N HIS A 223 0.87 11.77 3.83
CA HIS A 223 1.80 11.17 2.88
C HIS A 223 3.03 12.06 2.64
N PRO A 224 4.22 11.47 2.56
CA PRO A 224 5.35 12.08 1.86
C PRO A 224 5.08 12.12 0.35
N ALA A 225 6.02 12.63 -0.44
CA ALA A 225 5.90 12.62 -1.89
C ALA A 225 5.76 11.20 -2.45
N PHE A 226 4.82 11.00 -3.39
CA PHE A 226 4.70 9.74 -4.11
C PHE A 226 5.83 9.58 -5.13
N ALA A 227 6.31 8.37 -5.33
CA ALA A 227 7.11 8.03 -6.49
C ALA A 227 6.22 7.90 -7.74
N SER A 228 6.78 8.04 -8.93
CA SER A 228 6.15 7.52 -10.15
C SER A 228 6.36 6.01 -10.27
N ILE A 229 5.60 5.33 -11.14
CA ILE A 229 5.82 3.91 -11.42
C ILE A 229 7.24 3.70 -11.93
N GLU A 230 7.65 4.53 -12.88
CA GLU A 230 8.98 4.52 -13.46
C GLU A 230 10.07 4.79 -12.41
N GLY A 231 9.85 5.80 -11.57
CA GLY A 231 10.80 6.18 -10.52
C GLY A 231 11.00 5.11 -9.45
N PHE A 232 9.94 4.45 -8.99
CA PHE A 232 10.11 3.37 -8.01
C PHE A 232 10.74 2.12 -8.64
N ALA A 233 10.44 1.81 -9.91
CA ALA A 233 11.14 0.74 -10.63
C ALA A 233 12.64 1.03 -10.77
N GLU A 234 13.02 2.29 -11.02
CA GLU A 234 14.42 2.74 -11.04
C GLU A 234 15.10 2.55 -9.67
N GLU A 235 14.42 2.90 -8.57
CA GLU A 235 14.95 2.68 -7.21
C GLU A 235 15.18 1.20 -6.89
N LEU A 236 14.24 0.32 -7.29
CA LEU A 236 14.40 -1.13 -7.16
C LEU A 236 15.62 -1.62 -7.97
N ALA A 237 15.74 -1.21 -9.22
CA ALA A 237 16.87 -1.59 -10.09
C ALA A 237 18.21 -1.04 -9.58
N ALA A 238 18.23 0.18 -9.04
CA ALA A 238 19.42 0.85 -8.52
C ALA A 238 20.04 0.14 -7.30
N THR A 239 19.28 -0.73 -6.62
CA THR A 239 19.83 -1.57 -5.53
C THR A 239 20.92 -2.53 -5.99
N GLY A 240 20.96 -2.88 -7.29
CA GLY A 240 21.86 -3.91 -7.84
C GLY A 240 21.51 -5.34 -7.42
N LEU A 241 20.36 -5.54 -6.76
CA LEU A 241 19.90 -6.84 -6.26
C LEU A 241 18.83 -7.49 -7.15
N VAL A 242 18.38 -6.83 -8.21
CA VAL A 242 17.35 -7.34 -9.12
C VAL A 242 18.00 -8.17 -10.23
N GLU A 243 17.44 -9.37 -10.49
CA GLU A 243 17.77 -10.19 -11.65
C GLU A 243 16.95 -9.74 -12.86
N GLY A 244 17.63 -9.32 -13.93
CA GLY A 244 16.97 -8.81 -15.14
C GLY A 244 16.31 -7.45 -14.92
N GLU A 245 15.03 -7.34 -15.26
CA GLU A 245 14.26 -6.10 -15.21
C GLU A 245 13.17 -6.14 -14.14
N VAL A 246 12.83 -4.97 -13.58
CA VAL A 246 11.62 -4.78 -12.78
C VAL A 246 10.42 -4.74 -13.72
N ILE A 247 9.52 -5.70 -13.57
CA ILE A 247 8.28 -5.76 -14.36
C ILE A 247 7.25 -4.85 -13.69
N THR A 248 6.66 -3.95 -14.47
CA THR A 248 5.65 -3.01 -13.97
C THR A 248 4.36 -3.10 -14.79
N THR A 249 3.24 -2.77 -14.16
CA THR A 249 1.93 -2.64 -14.82
C THR A 249 1.13 -1.56 -14.10
N ASP A 250 0.27 -0.87 -14.83
CA ASP A 250 -0.63 0.15 -14.31
C ASP A 250 -2.05 -0.43 -14.15
N TRP A 251 -2.50 -0.60 -12.90
CA TRP A 251 -3.85 -1.07 -12.56
C TRP A 251 -4.79 0.08 -12.16
N THR A 252 -4.51 1.29 -12.65
CA THR A 252 -5.36 2.46 -12.35
C THR A 252 -6.81 2.22 -12.74
N GLN A 253 -7.07 1.66 -13.92
CA GLN A 253 -8.44 1.45 -14.39
C GLN A 253 -9.16 0.37 -13.57
N GLU A 254 -8.46 -0.69 -13.22
CA GLU A 254 -8.96 -1.83 -12.45
C GLU A 254 -9.33 -1.45 -11.01
N THR A 255 -8.64 -0.47 -10.43
CA THR A 255 -8.83 -0.02 -9.03
C THR A 255 -9.69 1.23 -8.90
N LEU A 256 -9.82 2.01 -9.98
CA LEU A 256 -10.50 3.32 -9.99
C LEU A 256 -11.92 3.33 -9.43
N PRO A 257 -12.78 2.29 -9.63
CA PRO A 257 -14.12 2.26 -9.07
C PRO A 257 -14.16 2.26 -7.54
N ALA A 258 -13.12 1.70 -6.88
CA ALA A 258 -13.06 1.60 -5.42
C ALA A 258 -13.21 2.95 -4.71
N TRP A 259 -12.75 4.06 -5.29
CA TRP A 259 -12.87 5.40 -4.70
C TRP A 259 -14.32 5.85 -4.51
N LEU A 260 -15.20 5.58 -5.48
CA LEU A 260 -16.62 5.90 -5.35
C LEU A 260 -17.34 4.89 -4.47
N ASP A 261 -16.97 3.61 -4.59
CA ASP A 261 -17.57 2.57 -3.75
C ASP A 261 -17.22 2.77 -2.26
N SER A 262 -16.06 3.32 -1.94
CA SER A 262 -15.70 3.72 -0.57
C SER A 262 -16.68 4.74 0.02
N ILE A 263 -17.08 5.75 -0.77
CA ILE A 263 -18.09 6.72 -0.36
C ILE A 263 -19.46 6.05 -0.26
N TRP A 264 -19.77 5.16 -1.22
CA TRP A 264 -21.05 4.43 -1.29
C TRP A 264 -21.27 3.52 -0.08
N GLN A 265 -20.20 2.99 0.55
CA GLN A 265 -20.32 2.22 1.79
C GLN A 265 -21.03 3.02 2.89
N GLY A 266 -20.77 4.31 3.02
CA GLY A 266 -21.48 5.18 3.98
C GLY A 266 -22.97 5.32 3.70
N VAL A 267 -23.41 5.14 2.45
CA VAL A 267 -24.82 5.20 2.04
C VAL A 267 -25.51 3.87 2.26
N VAL A 268 -24.89 2.76 1.90
CA VAL A 268 -25.50 1.42 1.97
C VAL A 268 -25.39 0.78 3.35
N ARG A 269 -24.57 1.33 4.23
CA ARG A 269 -24.38 0.87 5.61
C ARG A 269 -24.70 1.98 6.64
N PRO A 270 -25.93 2.50 6.65
CA PRO A 270 -26.32 3.62 7.52
C PRO A 270 -26.27 3.26 9.01
N GLU A 271 -26.24 1.97 9.36
CA GLU A 271 -26.06 1.49 10.74
C GLU A 271 -24.72 1.94 11.36
N GLY A 272 -23.75 2.34 10.56
CA GLY A 272 -22.53 2.98 11.05
C GLY A 272 -22.78 4.28 11.80
N ILE A 273 -23.81 5.04 11.44
CA ILE A 273 -24.19 6.26 12.15
C ILE A 273 -24.67 5.92 13.59
N ILE A 274 -25.43 4.82 13.73
CA ILE A 274 -25.91 4.34 15.04
C ILE A 274 -24.73 3.82 15.86
N ARG A 275 -23.85 3.04 15.23
CA ARG A 275 -22.71 2.40 15.90
C ARG A 275 -21.68 3.40 16.41
N PHE A 276 -21.31 4.39 15.61
CA PHE A 276 -20.23 5.34 15.89
C PHE A 276 -20.70 6.72 16.32
N GLY A 277 -22.03 6.97 16.27
CA GLY A 277 -22.63 8.24 16.68
C GLY A 277 -22.18 9.44 15.84
N LEU A 278 -22.37 10.65 16.40
CA LEU A 278 -22.05 11.89 15.71
C LEU A 278 -20.55 12.05 15.40
N VAL A 279 -19.68 11.58 16.28
CA VAL A 279 -18.22 11.65 16.07
C VAL A 279 -17.81 10.81 14.87
N GLY A 280 -18.31 9.58 14.77
CA GLY A 280 -18.04 8.72 13.62
C GLY A 280 -18.58 9.29 12.31
N LEU A 281 -19.77 9.89 12.35
CA LEU A 281 -20.35 10.58 11.19
C LEU A 281 -19.45 11.74 10.73
N ILE A 282 -19.00 12.61 11.65
CA ILE A 282 -18.11 13.74 11.33
C ILE A 282 -16.79 13.23 10.74
N LYS A 283 -16.18 12.19 11.32
CA LYS A 283 -14.96 11.57 10.80
C LYS A 283 -15.16 11.02 9.37
N SER A 284 -16.26 10.30 9.14
CA SER A 284 -16.59 9.74 7.82
C SER A 284 -16.83 10.84 6.77
N LEU A 285 -17.57 11.89 7.11
CA LEU A 285 -17.85 13.01 6.21
C LEU A 285 -16.58 13.77 5.83
N ARG A 286 -15.61 13.86 6.74
CA ARG A 286 -14.31 14.49 6.47
C ARG A 286 -13.53 13.75 5.38
N GLU A 287 -13.67 12.44 5.26
CA GLU A 287 -12.94 11.66 4.25
C GLU A 287 -13.56 11.77 2.84
N VAL A 288 -14.84 12.11 2.72
CA VAL A 288 -15.52 12.19 1.41
C VAL A 288 -14.81 13.10 0.40
N PRO A 289 -14.40 14.34 0.74
CA PRO A 289 -13.64 15.18 -0.19
C PRO A 289 -12.32 14.55 -0.64
N THR A 290 -11.62 13.84 0.25
CA THR A 290 -10.37 13.15 -0.08
C THR A 290 -10.62 12.04 -1.10
N PHE A 291 -11.64 11.18 -0.89
CA PHE A 291 -12.00 10.12 -1.82
C PHE A 291 -12.39 10.68 -3.21
N LEU A 292 -13.16 11.77 -3.25
CA LEU A 292 -13.51 12.43 -4.50
C LEU A 292 -12.28 13.00 -5.20
N LEU A 293 -11.38 13.64 -4.46
CA LEU A 293 -10.15 14.21 -5.01
C LEU A 293 -9.22 13.11 -5.54
N MET A 294 -9.07 12.00 -4.81
CA MET A 294 -8.34 10.82 -5.27
C MET A 294 -8.96 10.26 -6.56
N ARG A 295 -10.29 10.08 -6.58
CA ARG A 295 -11.01 9.61 -7.78
C ARG A 295 -10.75 10.51 -9.00
N LEU A 296 -10.74 11.82 -8.80
CA LEU A 296 -10.45 12.79 -9.86
C LEU A 296 -8.98 12.73 -10.29
N ALA A 297 -8.05 12.67 -9.35
CA ALA A 297 -6.62 12.63 -9.63
C ALA A 297 -6.22 11.36 -10.40
N PHE A 298 -6.73 10.20 -9.99
CA PHE A 298 -6.52 8.94 -10.72
C PHE A 298 -7.21 8.97 -12.09
N GLY A 299 -8.44 9.47 -12.17
CA GLY A 299 -9.18 9.57 -13.43
C GLY A 299 -8.58 10.54 -14.43
N ALA A 300 -7.86 11.57 -13.97
CA ALA A 300 -7.13 12.53 -14.80
C ALA A 300 -5.68 12.09 -15.11
N GLY A 301 -5.24 10.92 -14.62
CA GLY A 301 -3.88 10.44 -14.80
C GLY A 301 -2.81 11.22 -14.03
N LEU A 302 -3.23 11.99 -13.02
CA LEU A 302 -2.34 12.69 -12.09
C LEU A 302 -1.75 11.70 -11.07
N CYS A 303 -2.59 10.77 -10.61
CA CYS A 303 -2.20 9.60 -9.85
C CYS A 303 -2.41 8.33 -10.66
N ARG A 304 -1.61 7.31 -10.39
CA ARG A 304 -1.62 5.99 -11.02
C ARG A 304 -1.55 4.91 -9.97
N PHE A 305 -1.96 3.69 -10.32
CA PHE A 305 -1.84 2.53 -9.45
C PHE A 305 -0.81 1.56 -10.03
N GLY A 306 0.39 1.58 -9.47
CA GLY A 306 1.52 0.79 -9.97
C GLY A 306 1.61 -0.58 -9.34
N MET A 307 1.93 -1.55 -10.18
CA MET A 307 2.29 -2.92 -9.81
C MET A 307 3.76 -3.13 -10.12
N PHE A 308 4.49 -3.76 -9.22
CA PHE A 308 5.93 -4.01 -9.36
C PHE A 308 6.23 -5.46 -9.02
N ARG A 309 6.95 -6.14 -9.91
CA ARG A 309 7.48 -7.48 -9.70
C ARG A 309 8.96 -7.50 -10.01
N ALA A 310 9.75 -8.07 -9.11
CA ALA A 310 11.18 -8.30 -9.32
C ALA A 310 11.57 -9.66 -8.76
N VAL A 311 12.64 -10.24 -9.31
CA VAL A 311 13.28 -11.43 -8.75
C VAL A 311 14.64 -11.00 -8.19
N ARG A 312 14.98 -11.45 -6.99
CA ARG A 312 16.28 -11.15 -6.39
C ARG A 312 17.39 -11.95 -7.08
N ALA A 313 18.41 -11.25 -7.55
CA ALA A 313 19.59 -11.85 -8.12
C ALA A 313 20.38 -12.71 -7.11
N ASP A 314 20.95 -13.80 -7.57
CA ASP A 314 21.96 -14.56 -6.83
C ASP A 314 23.31 -13.85 -6.92
N VAL A 315 23.47 -12.77 -6.17
CA VAL A 315 24.74 -12.04 -6.09
C VAL A 315 25.68 -12.88 -5.23
N ARG A 316 26.39 -13.82 -5.81
CA ARG A 316 27.58 -14.39 -5.18
C ARG A 316 28.59 -13.29 -5.06
N VAL A 317 28.98 -12.93 -3.85
CA VAL A 317 30.13 -12.06 -3.60
C VAL A 317 31.32 -12.78 -4.24
N THR A 318 31.74 -12.33 -5.40
CA THR A 318 33.05 -12.69 -5.93
C THR A 318 34.05 -12.02 -5.01
N GLU A 319 34.51 -12.74 -3.98
CA GLU A 319 35.73 -12.39 -3.30
C GLU A 319 36.79 -12.22 -4.38
N THR A 320 37.17 -11.00 -4.65
CA THR A 320 38.33 -10.68 -5.45
C THR A 320 39.52 -11.28 -4.72
N VAL A 321 39.90 -12.47 -5.10
CA VAL A 321 41.22 -13.03 -4.84
C VAL A 321 42.21 -12.18 -5.66
N GLY A 322 42.54 -11.06 -5.11
CA GLY A 322 43.48 -10.11 -5.67
C GLY A 322 44.63 -9.89 -4.70
N ALA A 323 45.65 -10.69 -4.77
CA ALA A 323 47.01 -10.29 -4.48
C ALA A 323 47.96 -11.50 -4.70
N GLY A 324 48.21 -11.80 -5.95
CA GLY A 324 49.38 -12.57 -6.29
C GLY A 324 50.62 -11.78 -5.83
N SER A 325 51.32 -12.31 -4.83
CA SER A 325 52.62 -11.86 -4.43
C SER A 325 53.58 -11.97 -5.62
N ILE A 326 54.07 -10.81 -6.08
CA ILE A 326 55.20 -10.76 -7.01
C ILE A 326 56.44 -11.10 -6.17
N ASP A 327 56.88 -12.33 -6.29
CA ASP A 327 58.18 -12.79 -5.80
C ASP A 327 59.27 -12.10 -6.67
N ARG A 328 59.98 -11.13 -6.07
CA ARG A 328 61.19 -10.53 -6.66
C ARG A 328 62.39 -11.28 -6.11
N THR A 329 62.81 -12.32 -6.80
CA THR A 329 64.15 -12.85 -6.65
C THR A 329 65.16 -11.89 -7.23
N PRO A 330 66.22 -11.48 -6.52
CA PRO A 330 67.32 -10.70 -7.09
C PRO A 330 68.26 -11.63 -7.85
N VAL A 331 68.49 -11.29 -9.11
CA VAL A 331 69.60 -11.90 -9.89
C VAL A 331 70.89 -11.15 -9.55
N ASN A 332 71.79 -11.84 -8.87
CA ASN A 332 73.18 -11.43 -8.70
C ASN A 332 74.04 -11.83 -9.91
N SER A 333 74.93 -10.94 -10.25
CA SER A 333 76.18 -10.90 -11.00
C SER A 333 76.10 -10.29 -12.37
#